data_83e1de59b81c25c8955720a34b862e38
#
_entry.id   83e1de59b81c25c8955720a34b862e38
#
_cell.length_a   1.000
_cell.length_b   1.000
_cell.length_c   1.000
_cell.angle_alpha   90.00
_cell.angle_beta   90.00
_cell.angle_gamma   90.00
#
_symmetry.space_group_name_H-M   'P 1'
#
loop_
_entity.id
_entity.type
_entity.pdbx_description
1 polymer ?
#
loop_
_entity_poly.entity_id
_entity_poly.type
_entity_poly.pdbx_seq_one_letter_code
_entity_poly.pdbx_strand_id
1 'polypeptide(L)'
;EDRWGNPTRPVSPTSLDAADNVAVERLNTDDADPPIEKFRVTVSQTKDIRFRATSGEMLVASTNEIRVRETQPPLQLFWGDVHSGQTEIGCGAGSLEEHYAFGRDCAGLQFTTHQANDHYVTLDEWNHTREVTDEFYEPGRYVPFLGCEWSALTKDGGDRNVFYLSDEPRLRRSDRFFVESEPDPEPDVRTGPEFVEAFSDLDVLVNIHVGGRMTNLEWHAPKIEKLCEIHSTHGTSEWFVHDVLSRGYRVGITAGTDGVMGRPGACHPGRRLIRNLRNG
;
A
#
# COMPACT_ATOMS: atom_id res chain seq x y z
N GLU A 1 12.69 -11.70 -10.47
CA GLU A 1 13.13 -11.62 -9.07
C GLU A 1 14.19 -12.67 -8.79
N ASP A 2 15.13 -12.35 -7.91
CA ASP A 2 16.07 -13.33 -7.36
C ASP A 2 15.40 -14.21 -6.27
N ARG A 3 16.15 -15.16 -5.70
CA ARG A 3 15.61 -16.03 -4.63
C ARG A 3 15.18 -15.28 -3.35
N TRP A 4 15.56 -14.05 -3.19
CA TRP A 4 15.17 -13.19 -2.05
C TRP A 4 14.05 -12.21 -2.39
N GLY A 5 13.57 -12.22 -3.67
CA GLY A 5 12.49 -11.36 -4.15
C GLY A 5 12.95 -9.97 -4.59
N ASN A 6 14.26 -9.78 -4.82
CA ASN A 6 14.72 -8.52 -5.40
C ASN A 6 14.42 -8.48 -6.89
N PRO A 7 14.01 -7.32 -7.43
CA PRO A 7 13.93 -7.13 -8.87
C PRO A 7 15.28 -7.43 -9.54
N THR A 8 15.25 -8.21 -10.60
CA THR A 8 16.45 -8.55 -11.37
C THR A 8 16.16 -8.44 -12.86
N ARG A 9 17.17 -8.10 -13.64
CA ARG A 9 17.05 -8.15 -15.09
C ARG A 9 16.83 -9.61 -15.52
N PRO A 10 15.91 -9.89 -16.46
CA PRO A 10 15.75 -11.22 -17.01
C PRO A 10 17.02 -11.64 -17.74
N VAL A 11 17.34 -12.93 -17.69
CA VAL A 11 18.51 -13.52 -18.39
C VAL A 11 18.36 -13.41 -19.90
N SER A 12 17.12 -13.50 -20.38
CA SER A 12 16.77 -13.28 -21.79
C SER A 12 15.67 -12.23 -21.86
N PRO A 13 15.62 -11.39 -22.91
CA PRO A 13 14.54 -10.44 -23.09
C PRO A 13 13.18 -11.12 -22.97
N THR A 14 12.26 -10.45 -22.31
CA THR A 14 10.88 -10.93 -22.22
C THR A 14 10.16 -10.66 -23.53
N SER A 15 9.41 -11.63 -24.03
CA SER A 15 8.41 -11.46 -25.06
C SER A 15 7.01 -11.52 -24.48
N LEU A 16 6.12 -10.76 -25.06
CA LEU A 16 4.72 -10.71 -24.65
C LEU A 16 3.84 -11.25 -25.79
N ASP A 17 3.36 -12.46 -25.62
CA ASP A 17 2.44 -13.10 -26.59
C ASP A 17 1.04 -12.53 -26.41
N ALA A 18 0.42 -12.14 -27.51
CA ALA A 18 -0.90 -11.55 -27.56
C ALA A 18 -1.72 -12.14 -28.73
N ALA A 19 -3.03 -11.91 -28.70
CA ALA A 19 -3.91 -12.27 -29.82
C ALA A 19 -3.64 -11.39 -31.04
N ASP A 20 -4.07 -11.83 -32.21
CA ASP A 20 -3.86 -11.15 -33.53
C ASP A 20 -4.40 -9.72 -33.59
N ASN A 21 -5.35 -9.36 -32.73
CA ASN A 21 -5.93 -8.03 -32.66
C ASN A 21 -5.16 -7.06 -31.74
N VAL A 22 -3.98 -7.44 -31.27
CA VAL A 22 -3.17 -6.67 -30.32
C VAL A 22 -1.77 -6.41 -30.90
N ALA A 23 -1.42 -5.16 -31.04
CA ALA A 23 -0.05 -4.76 -31.32
C ALA A 23 0.71 -4.56 -29.99
N VAL A 24 1.92 -5.10 -29.90
CA VAL A 24 2.80 -5.04 -28.74
C VAL A 24 4.10 -4.36 -29.13
N GLU A 25 4.45 -3.30 -28.41
CA GLU A 25 5.71 -2.56 -28.56
C GLU A 25 6.48 -2.63 -27.25
N ARG A 26 7.70 -3.16 -27.24
CA ARG A 26 8.59 -3.10 -26.07
C ARG A 26 9.15 -1.69 -25.96
N LEU A 27 9.01 -1.07 -24.79
CA LEU A 27 9.57 0.23 -24.50
C LEU A 27 11.02 0.07 -24.03
N ASN A 28 11.86 1.08 -24.33
CA ASN A 28 13.22 1.10 -23.79
C ASN A 28 13.19 1.41 -22.29
N THR A 29 13.72 0.49 -21.49
CA THR A 29 13.84 0.58 -20.03
C THR A 29 15.20 0.06 -19.58
N ASP A 30 16.21 0.11 -20.44
CA ASP A 30 17.54 -0.49 -20.17
C ASP A 30 18.23 0.14 -18.96
N ASP A 31 17.96 1.43 -18.70
CA ASP A 31 18.49 2.19 -17.57
C ASP A 31 17.50 2.26 -16.38
N ALA A 32 16.37 1.53 -16.42
CA ALA A 32 15.41 1.56 -15.35
C ALA A 32 15.98 0.96 -14.06
N ASP A 33 15.80 1.67 -12.95
CA ASP A 33 16.08 1.22 -11.60
C ASP A 33 14.77 1.39 -10.76
N PRO A 34 14.20 0.35 -10.23
CA PRO A 34 14.59 -1.05 -10.35
C PRO A 34 14.41 -1.60 -11.79
N PRO A 35 15.14 -2.68 -12.15
CA PRO A 35 15.08 -3.24 -13.49
C PRO A 35 13.71 -3.82 -13.80
N ILE A 36 13.03 -3.21 -14.77
CA ILE A 36 11.69 -3.57 -15.24
C ILE A 36 11.65 -3.60 -16.76
N GLU A 37 10.73 -4.35 -17.33
CA GLU A 37 10.41 -4.30 -18.75
C GLU A 37 8.99 -3.79 -18.94
N LYS A 38 8.83 -2.77 -19.80
CA LYS A 38 7.55 -2.13 -20.10
C LYS A 38 7.16 -2.39 -21.54
N PHE A 39 5.87 -2.64 -21.74
CA PHE A 39 5.28 -2.86 -23.06
C PHE A 39 4.09 -1.92 -23.25
N ARG A 40 4.04 -1.28 -24.41
CA ARG A 40 2.83 -0.59 -24.89
C ARG A 40 2.01 -1.58 -25.68
N VAL A 41 0.73 -1.70 -25.35
CA VAL A 41 -0.20 -2.55 -26.09
C VAL A 41 -1.29 -1.71 -26.69
N THR A 42 -1.61 -1.97 -27.97
CA THR A 42 -2.69 -1.31 -28.71
C THR A 42 -3.66 -2.38 -29.18
N VAL A 43 -4.92 -2.25 -28.78
CA VAL A 43 -5.99 -3.21 -29.12
C VAL A 43 -6.86 -2.62 -30.20
N SER A 44 -7.05 -3.35 -31.30
CA SER A 44 -7.81 -2.90 -32.47
C SER A 44 -9.27 -3.34 -32.49
N GLN A 45 -9.68 -4.23 -31.61
CA GLN A 45 -11.05 -4.78 -31.54
C GLN A 45 -11.51 -4.94 -30.09
N THR A 46 -12.80 -4.77 -29.86
CA THR A 46 -13.47 -4.99 -28.57
C THR A 46 -13.57 -6.49 -28.29
N LYS A 47 -12.49 -7.08 -27.79
CA LYS A 47 -12.40 -8.49 -27.41
C LYS A 47 -11.54 -8.59 -26.16
N ASP A 48 -12.02 -9.35 -25.18
CA ASP A 48 -11.25 -9.59 -23.96
C ASP A 48 -9.95 -10.32 -24.29
N ILE A 49 -8.84 -9.90 -23.67
CA ILE A 49 -7.49 -10.33 -24.00
C ILE A 49 -6.77 -10.83 -22.75
N ARG A 50 -5.76 -11.69 -22.97
CA ARG A 50 -4.82 -12.14 -21.95
C ARG A 50 -3.43 -12.18 -22.57
N PHE A 51 -2.44 -11.73 -21.83
CA PHE A 51 -1.06 -11.82 -22.25
C PHE A 51 -0.35 -12.96 -21.55
N ARG A 52 0.64 -13.54 -22.24
CA ARG A 52 1.60 -14.47 -21.67
C ARG A 52 2.99 -13.88 -21.86
N ALA A 53 3.71 -13.72 -20.77
CA ALA A 53 5.09 -13.29 -20.79
C ALA A 53 6.00 -14.51 -20.80
N THR A 54 6.97 -14.55 -21.70
CA THR A 54 8.00 -15.58 -21.76
C THR A 54 9.39 -14.94 -21.78
N SER A 55 10.37 -15.63 -21.19
CA SER A 55 11.78 -15.25 -21.28
C SER A 55 12.57 -16.46 -21.78
N GLY A 56 13.04 -16.38 -23.03
CA GLY A 56 13.49 -17.56 -23.75
C GLY A 56 12.37 -18.59 -23.91
N GLU A 57 12.63 -19.84 -23.51
CA GLU A 57 11.63 -20.93 -23.54
C GLU A 57 10.76 -21.00 -22.25
N MET A 58 11.02 -20.17 -21.27
CA MET A 58 10.32 -20.20 -19.98
C MET A 58 9.09 -19.30 -20.00
N LEU A 59 7.94 -19.85 -19.58
CA LEU A 59 6.79 -19.04 -19.19
C LEU A 59 7.08 -18.35 -17.86
N VAL A 60 7.10 -17.02 -17.86
CA VAL A 60 7.33 -16.23 -16.66
C VAL A 60 6.02 -15.91 -15.94
N ALA A 61 5.02 -15.43 -16.69
CA ALA A 61 3.71 -15.05 -16.14
C ALA A 61 2.61 -15.05 -17.21
N SER A 62 1.38 -15.06 -16.73
CA SER A 62 0.19 -14.69 -17.54
C SER A 62 -0.61 -13.63 -16.80
N THR A 63 -1.16 -12.67 -17.53
CA THR A 63 -2.07 -11.68 -16.93
C THR A 63 -3.41 -12.29 -16.58
N ASN A 64 -4.16 -11.61 -15.73
CA ASN A 64 -5.60 -11.79 -15.66
C ASN A 64 -6.22 -11.42 -17.01
N GLU A 65 -7.48 -11.80 -17.22
CA GLU A 65 -8.24 -11.38 -18.38
C GLU A 65 -8.49 -9.87 -18.34
N ILE A 66 -8.09 -9.18 -19.39
CA ILE A 66 -8.26 -7.74 -19.56
C ILE A 66 -9.49 -7.50 -20.42
N ARG A 67 -10.49 -6.88 -19.86
CA ARG A 67 -11.74 -6.56 -20.56
C ARG A 67 -11.59 -5.33 -21.42
N VAL A 68 -11.74 -5.49 -22.73
CA VAL A 68 -11.70 -4.40 -23.69
C VAL A 68 -13.14 -3.91 -23.98
N ARG A 69 -13.38 -2.62 -23.83
CA ARG A 69 -14.69 -1.99 -23.98
C ARG A 69 -14.60 -0.83 -24.98
N GLU A 70 -15.67 -0.57 -25.73
CA GLU A 70 -15.77 0.59 -26.62
C GLU A 70 -15.87 1.91 -25.86
N THR A 71 -16.49 1.86 -24.70
CA THR A 71 -16.71 3.04 -23.84
C THR A 71 -16.18 2.78 -22.44
N GLN A 72 -15.72 3.84 -21.81
CA GLN A 72 -15.29 3.79 -20.43
C GLN A 72 -16.47 3.42 -19.50
N PRO A 73 -16.35 2.38 -18.66
CA PRO A 73 -17.40 2.03 -17.73
C PRO A 73 -17.58 3.11 -16.66
N PRO A 74 -18.79 3.27 -16.09
CA PRO A 74 -19.05 4.29 -15.06
C PRO A 74 -18.25 4.04 -13.77
N LEU A 75 -17.85 2.81 -13.50
CA LEU A 75 -16.96 2.44 -12.42
C LEU A 75 -15.70 1.78 -13.00
N GLN A 76 -14.55 2.20 -12.52
CA GLN A 76 -13.28 1.64 -12.91
C GLN A 76 -12.68 0.87 -11.72
N LEU A 77 -11.89 -0.15 -12.02
CA LEU A 77 -11.11 -0.88 -11.05
C LEU A 77 -9.71 -0.26 -10.98
N PHE A 78 -9.27 0.04 -9.75
CA PHE A 78 -7.92 0.48 -9.45
C PHE A 78 -7.24 -0.53 -8.52
N TRP A 79 -5.94 -0.68 -8.70
CA TRP A 79 -5.10 -1.57 -7.90
C TRP A 79 -4.15 -0.76 -7.04
N GLY A 80 -4.11 -1.06 -5.75
CA GLY A 80 -3.24 -0.36 -4.83
C GLY A 80 -3.00 -1.10 -3.53
N ASP A 81 -2.15 -0.52 -2.70
CA ASP A 81 -1.79 -1.03 -1.40
C ASP A 81 -1.97 0.09 -0.36
N VAL A 82 -3.03 -0.03 0.44
CA VAL A 82 -3.40 0.98 1.45
C VAL A 82 -2.67 0.80 2.78
N HIS A 83 -1.97 -0.30 2.95
CA HIS A 83 -1.09 -0.55 4.08
C HIS A 83 0.26 -1.03 3.51
N SER A 84 0.93 -0.15 2.79
CA SER A 84 2.12 -0.53 2.04
C SER A 84 3.39 -0.64 2.90
N GLY A 85 3.29 -0.29 4.18
CA GLY A 85 4.33 -0.50 5.17
C GLY A 85 5.24 0.71 5.37
N GLN A 86 6.45 0.45 5.83
CA GLN A 86 7.38 1.42 6.38
C GLN A 86 8.74 1.38 5.65
N THR A 87 9.46 2.49 5.76
CA THR A 87 10.82 2.72 5.22
C THR A 87 11.76 3.06 6.37
N GLU A 88 12.89 3.76 6.09
CA GLU A 88 13.70 4.39 7.14
C GLU A 88 12.86 5.36 8.00
N ILE A 89 11.80 5.95 7.43
CA ILE A 89 10.79 6.65 8.22
C ILE A 89 9.87 5.60 8.84
N GLY A 90 10.00 5.41 10.13
CA GLY A 90 9.33 4.37 10.87
C GLY A 90 10.29 3.28 11.34
N CYS A 91 9.89 2.01 11.24
CA CYS A 91 10.71 0.87 11.69
C CYS A 91 11.25 0.00 10.54
N GLY A 92 11.26 0.53 9.31
CA GLY A 92 11.66 -0.19 8.11
C GLY A 92 13.05 0.17 7.59
N ALA A 93 13.26 -0.07 6.30
CA ALA A 93 14.49 0.22 5.58
C ALA A 93 14.20 0.58 4.11
N GLY A 94 15.15 1.28 3.50
CA GLY A 94 15.01 1.88 2.18
C GLY A 94 14.40 3.28 2.24
N SER A 95 14.56 4.07 1.19
CA SER A 95 14.03 5.44 1.19
C SER A 95 12.54 5.48 0.82
N LEU A 96 11.88 6.57 1.16
CA LEU A 96 10.48 6.78 0.81
C LEU A 96 10.30 6.91 -0.71
N GLU A 97 11.25 7.51 -1.40
CA GLU A 97 11.27 7.61 -2.86
C GLU A 97 11.38 6.23 -3.51
N GLU A 98 12.26 5.35 -3.00
CA GLU A 98 12.36 3.95 -3.46
C GLU A 98 11.05 3.19 -3.22
N HIS A 99 10.37 3.44 -2.11
CA HIS A 99 9.08 2.84 -1.78
C HIS A 99 8.01 3.20 -2.82
N TYR A 100 7.84 4.49 -3.12
CA TYR A 100 6.85 4.92 -4.11
C TYR A 100 7.26 4.52 -5.54
N ALA A 101 8.54 4.61 -5.89
CA ALA A 101 9.04 4.15 -7.17
C ALA A 101 8.80 2.64 -7.37
N PHE A 102 9.03 1.82 -6.33
CA PHE A 102 8.74 0.39 -6.40
C PHE A 102 7.22 0.13 -6.61
N GLY A 103 6.37 0.79 -5.85
CA GLY A 103 4.91 0.66 -5.97
C GLY A 103 4.42 1.00 -7.37
N ARG A 104 4.84 2.16 -7.89
CA ARG A 104 4.46 2.67 -9.21
C ARG A 104 5.05 1.86 -10.37
N ASP A 105 6.33 1.58 -10.33
CA ASP A 105 7.07 1.10 -11.50
C ASP A 105 7.32 -0.41 -11.49
N CYS A 106 7.47 -1.05 -10.31
CA CYS A 106 7.67 -2.49 -10.20
C CYS A 106 6.38 -3.26 -9.94
N ALA A 107 5.63 -2.86 -8.93
CA ALA A 107 4.39 -3.52 -8.58
C ALA A 107 3.23 -3.11 -9.50
N GLY A 108 3.36 -2.00 -10.23
CA GLY A 108 2.34 -1.51 -11.17
C GLY A 108 1.08 -1.03 -10.46
N LEU A 109 1.21 -0.56 -9.23
CA LEU A 109 0.10 -0.04 -8.45
C LEU A 109 -0.34 1.33 -8.99
N GLN A 110 -1.61 1.66 -8.80
CA GLN A 110 -2.18 2.95 -9.17
C GLN A 110 -2.35 3.87 -7.97
N PHE A 111 -2.30 3.32 -6.76
CA PHE A 111 -2.27 4.08 -5.52
C PHE A 111 -1.56 3.30 -4.41
N THR A 112 -0.94 4.03 -3.49
CA THR A 112 -0.33 3.47 -2.27
C THR A 112 -0.43 4.45 -1.12
N THR A 113 -0.08 4.01 0.07
CA THR A 113 0.19 4.90 1.20
C THR A 113 1.40 4.41 1.98
N HIS A 114 2.31 5.30 2.32
CA HIS A 114 3.33 5.01 3.33
C HIS A 114 2.69 5.06 4.71
N GLN A 115 2.91 4.03 5.54
CA GLN A 115 2.25 3.87 6.84
C GLN A 115 3.28 3.64 7.94
N ALA A 116 4.09 4.67 8.22
CA ALA A 116 5.00 4.64 9.35
C ALA A 116 4.21 4.68 10.67
N ASN A 117 4.64 3.91 11.66
CA ASN A 117 4.10 4.03 13.02
C ASN A 117 4.38 5.44 13.55
N ASP A 118 3.35 6.13 13.97
CA ASP A 118 3.34 7.54 14.35
C ASP A 118 4.39 7.93 15.40
N HIS A 119 4.67 7.03 16.34
CA HIS A 119 5.62 7.24 17.44
C HIS A 119 7.10 7.14 17.04
N TYR A 120 7.40 6.78 15.79
CA TYR A 120 8.77 6.85 15.22
C TYR A 120 9.00 8.11 14.40
N VAL A 121 7.93 8.79 13.95
CA VAL A 121 8.00 9.85 12.94
C VAL A 121 8.28 11.19 13.60
N THR A 122 9.40 11.83 13.26
CA THR A 122 9.69 13.23 13.62
C THR A 122 8.86 14.21 12.78
N LEU A 123 8.82 15.48 13.17
CA LEU A 123 8.13 16.50 12.39
C LEU A 123 8.82 16.74 11.03
N ASP A 124 10.15 16.66 10.99
CA ASP A 124 10.91 16.79 9.74
C ASP A 124 10.64 15.62 8.79
N GLU A 125 10.60 14.38 9.30
CA GLU A 125 10.23 13.20 8.50
C GLU A 125 8.79 13.26 8.02
N TRP A 126 7.87 13.80 8.82
CA TRP A 126 6.49 14.02 8.39
C TRP A 126 6.40 15.04 7.24
N ASN A 127 7.14 16.14 7.34
CA ASN A 127 7.20 17.13 6.28
C ASN A 127 7.84 16.54 5.01
N HIS A 128 8.91 15.78 5.15
CA HIS A 128 9.51 15.06 4.04
C HIS A 128 8.53 14.05 3.39
N THR A 129 7.77 13.31 4.21
CA THR A 129 6.73 12.40 3.69
C THR A 129 5.69 13.13 2.86
N ARG A 130 5.28 14.34 3.27
CA ARG A 130 4.36 15.18 2.49
C ARG A 130 4.96 15.59 1.15
N GLU A 131 6.19 16.10 1.17
CA GLU A 131 6.90 16.55 -0.03
C GLU A 131 7.05 15.42 -1.05
N VAL A 132 7.52 14.25 -0.62
CA VAL A 132 7.70 13.10 -1.51
C VAL A 132 6.35 12.54 -2.00
N THR A 133 5.32 12.56 -1.16
CA THR A 133 3.96 12.17 -1.58
C THR A 133 3.45 13.05 -2.71
N ASP A 134 3.63 14.37 -2.58
CA ASP A 134 3.24 15.34 -3.62
C ASP A 134 4.09 15.18 -4.90
N GLU A 135 5.39 14.92 -4.78
CA GLU A 135 6.30 14.72 -5.91
C GLU A 135 5.90 13.48 -6.75
N PHE A 136 5.48 12.40 -6.09
CA PHE A 136 5.07 11.17 -6.76
C PHE A 136 3.63 11.19 -7.26
N TYR A 137 2.85 12.22 -6.97
CA TYR A 137 1.48 12.32 -7.45
C TYR A 137 1.41 12.56 -8.96
N GLU A 138 0.95 11.56 -9.71
CA GLU A 138 0.76 11.62 -11.16
C GLU A 138 -0.73 11.39 -11.49
N PRO A 139 -1.51 12.45 -11.76
CA PRO A 139 -2.94 12.34 -12.05
C PRO A 139 -3.26 11.33 -13.16
N GLY A 140 -4.15 10.39 -12.87
CA GLY A 140 -4.56 9.35 -13.82
C GLY A 140 -3.59 8.17 -13.96
N ARG A 141 -2.45 8.20 -13.27
CA ARG A 141 -1.46 7.11 -13.29
C ARG A 141 -1.15 6.58 -11.90
N TYR A 142 -0.77 7.43 -10.96
CA TYR A 142 -0.37 7.03 -9.63
C TYR A 142 -0.76 8.07 -8.58
N VAL A 143 -1.44 7.61 -7.54
CA VAL A 143 -1.94 8.47 -6.46
C VAL A 143 -1.42 7.94 -5.12
N PRO A 144 -0.29 8.42 -4.62
CA PRO A 144 0.09 8.16 -3.25
C PRO A 144 -0.80 8.98 -2.31
N PHE A 145 -1.32 8.35 -1.26
CA PHE A 145 -2.03 9.03 -0.19
C PHE A 145 -1.07 9.31 0.96
N LEU A 146 -1.15 10.50 1.50
CA LEU A 146 -0.46 10.80 2.75
C LEU A 146 -1.15 10.10 3.91
N GLY A 147 -0.38 9.47 4.79
CA GLY A 147 -0.92 8.75 5.92
C GLY A 147 0.12 8.37 6.96
N CYS A 148 -0.35 7.80 8.04
CA CYS A 148 0.48 7.18 9.07
C CYS A 148 -0.30 6.05 9.76
N GLU A 149 0.42 5.17 10.43
CA GLU A 149 -0.16 4.18 11.30
C GLU A 149 -0.20 4.73 12.72
N TRP A 150 -1.40 5.12 13.20
CA TRP A 150 -1.61 5.45 14.60
C TRP A 150 -1.54 4.16 15.43
N SER A 151 -0.56 4.08 16.34
CA SER A 151 -0.06 2.81 16.87
C SER A 151 -0.10 2.75 18.38
N ALA A 152 -1.29 2.82 18.96
CA ALA A 152 -1.51 2.63 20.39
C ALA A 152 -1.48 1.14 20.79
N LEU A 153 -1.25 0.84 22.06
CA LEU A 153 -1.45 -0.51 22.56
C LEU A 153 -2.92 -0.95 22.37
N THR A 154 -3.15 -2.25 22.15
CA THR A 154 -4.54 -2.77 21.94
C THR A 154 -5.51 -2.35 23.03
N LYS A 155 -5.09 -2.33 24.31
CA LYS A 155 -5.92 -1.87 25.43
C LYS A 155 -6.25 -0.38 25.37
N ASP A 156 -5.44 0.42 24.67
CA ASP A 156 -5.56 1.87 24.53
C ASP A 156 -6.15 2.27 23.16
N GLY A 157 -6.36 1.33 22.24
CA GLY A 157 -6.96 1.61 20.93
C GLY A 157 -6.53 0.63 19.83
N GLY A 158 -5.28 0.19 19.85
CA GLY A 158 -4.70 -0.63 18.79
C GLY A 158 -4.35 0.15 17.53
N ASP A 159 -3.68 -0.51 16.61
CA ASP A 159 -3.18 0.07 15.36
C ASP A 159 -4.33 0.46 14.41
N ARG A 160 -4.18 1.61 13.74
CA ARG A 160 -5.08 2.12 12.71
C ARG A 160 -4.29 2.84 11.62
N ASN A 161 -4.49 2.48 10.37
CA ASN A 161 -3.95 3.29 9.28
C ASN A 161 -4.87 4.48 9.04
N VAL A 162 -4.31 5.67 9.05
CA VAL A 162 -5.00 6.93 8.78
C VAL A 162 -4.56 7.44 7.41
N PHE A 163 -5.51 7.76 6.54
CA PHE A 163 -5.29 8.34 5.22
C PHE A 163 -5.91 9.73 5.18
N TYR A 164 -5.10 10.74 4.94
CA TYR A 164 -5.58 12.11 4.83
C TYR A 164 -6.09 12.38 3.41
N LEU A 165 -7.30 12.90 3.32
CA LEU A 165 -7.94 13.30 2.06
C LEU A 165 -7.92 14.82 1.86
N SER A 166 -7.45 15.57 2.85
CA SER A 166 -7.34 17.02 2.85
C SER A 166 -5.90 17.49 2.63
N ASP A 167 -5.74 18.73 2.21
CA ASP A 167 -4.44 19.38 1.99
C ASP A 167 -3.73 19.81 3.28
N GLU A 168 -4.38 19.67 4.45
CA GLU A 168 -3.83 20.06 5.75
C GLU A 168 -3.73 18.88 6.72
N PRO A 169 -2.89 17.90 6.40
CA PRO A 169 -2.71 16.74 7.25
C PRO A 169 -1.91 17.10 8.51
N ARG A 170 -2.35 16.56 9.64
CA ARG A 170 -1.72 16.80 10.95
C ARG A 170 -1.25 15.50 11.55
N LEU A 171 0.05 15.39 11.83
CA LEU A 171 0.57 14.24 12.55
C LEU A 171 0.07 14.26 13.99
N ARG A 172 -0.68 13.21 14.37
CA ARG A 172 -1.20 12.99 15.71
C ARG A 172 -0.63 11.70 16.26
N ARG A 173 0.24 11.79 17.25
CA ARG A 173 0.96 10.63 17.77
C ARG A 173 0.20 9.93 18.89
N SER A 174 0.27 8.60 18.89
CA SER A 174 -0.20 7.75 19.99
C SER A 174 0.68 7.88 21.23
N ASP A 175 1.99 8.05 21.04
CA ASP A 175 2.96 8.39 22.07
C ASP A 175 4.22 9.05 21.46
N ARG A 176 5.20 9.35 22.33
CA ARG A 176 6.47 9.97 21.95
C ARG A 176 7.70 9.17 22.38
N PHE A 177 7.54 7.88 22.57
CA PHE A 177 8.59 7.04 23.15
C PHE A 177 9.91 7.12 22.37
N PHE A 178 9.86 7.27 21.05
CA PHE A 178 11.05 7.40 20.19
C PHE A 178 11.35 8.84 19.75
N VAL A 179 10.45 9.78 20.00
CA VAL A 179 10.54 11.18 19.54
C VAL A 179 10.23 12.17 20.68
N GLU A 180 10.69 11.88 21.88
CA GLU A 180 10.35 12.63 23.12
C GLU A 180 10.63 14.13 23.05
N SER A 181 11.65 14.54 22.33
CA SER A 181 12.12 15.93 22.24
C SER A 181 11.49 16.74 21.11
N GLU A 182 10.60 16.13 20.31
CA GLU A 182 10.02 16.82 19.15
C GLU A 182 9.07 17.94 19.56
N PRO A 183 9.30 19.17 19.07
CA PRO A 183 8.42 20.31 19.30
C PRO A 183 7.22 20.21 18.34
N ASP A 184 6.20 19.47 18.71
CA ASP A 184 5.03 19.26 17.88
C ASP A 184 3.90 20.19 18.31
N PRO A 185 3.29 20.95 17.38
CA PRO A 185 2.18 21.83 17.71
C PRO A 185 0.87 21.07 18.02
N GLU A 186 0.77 19.81 17.58
CA GLU A 186 -0.41 19.00 17.78
C GLU A 186 -0.32 18.18 19.08
N PRO A 187 -1.42 18.10 19.86
CA PRO A 187 -1.43 17.24 21.04
C PRO A 187 -1.40 15.75 20.66
N ASP A 188 -0.76 14.95 21.51
CA ASP A 188 -0.81 13.51 21.39
C ASP A 188 -2.24 12.99 21.54
N VAL A 189 -2.52 11.88 20.88
CA VAL A 189 -3.79 11.15 20.89
C VAL A 189 -3.48 9.74 21.35
N ARG A 190 -3.66 9.46 22.64
CA ARG A 190 -3.09 8.28 23.29
C ARG A 190 -4.06 7.12 23.46
N THR A 191 -5.34 7.39 23.30
CA THR A 191 -6.40 6.40 23.54
C THR A 191 -7.43 6.38 22.42
N GLY A 192 -8.18 5.28 22.30
CA GLY A 192 -9.24 5.14 21.31
C GLY A 192 -10.32 6.24 21.42
N PRO A 193 -10.82 6.60 22.61
CA PRO A 193 -11.72 7.76 22.74
C PRO A 193 -11.14 9.06 22.23
N GLU A 194 -9.87 9.37 22.55
CA GLU A 194 -9.16 10.55 22.04
C GLU A 194 -8.98 10.48 20.52
N PHE A 195 -8.71 9.28 19.98
CA PHE A 195 -8.63 9.07 18.53
C PHE A 195 -9.96 9.42 17.84
N VAL A 196 -11.07 8.91 18.37
CA VAL A 196 -12.39 9.20 17.82
C VAL A 196 -12.68 10.70 17.88
N GLU A 197 -12.36 11.36 18.99
CA GLU A 197 -12.55 12.82 19.15
C GLU A 197 -11.67 13.61 18.17
N ALA A 198 -10.38 13.25 18.04
CA ALA A 198 -9.42 13.99 17.24
C ALA A 198 -9.62 13.83 15.72
N PHE A 199 -10.09 12.67 15.27
CA PHE A 199 -10.14 12.35 13.83
C PHE A 199 -11.54 12.36 13.22
N SER A 200 -12.64 12.23 14.00
CA SER A 200 -13.99 12.10 13.42
C SER A 200 -14.49 13.29 12.62
N ASP A 201 -13.94 14.48 12.83
CA ASP A 201 -14.29 15.70 12.10
C ASP A 201 -13.28 16.07 11.01
N LEU A 202 -12.22 15.28 10.86
CA LEU A 202 -11.25 15.44 9.78
C LEU A 202 -11.71 14.70 8.51
N ASP A 203 -11.23 15.17 7.37
CA ASP A 203 -11.41 14.48 6.09
C ASP A 203 -10.35 13.39 5.96
N VAL A 204 -10.64 12.26 6.58
CA VAL A 204 -9.77 11.07 6.62
C VAL A 204 -10.55 9.80 6.36
N LEU A 205 -9.86 8.80 5.84
CA LEU A 205 -10.28 7.40 5.88
C LEU A 205 -9.40 6.65 6.87
N VAL A 206 -9.97 5.64 7.51
CA VAL A 206 -9.25 4.79 8.46
C VAL A 206 -9.46 3.33 8.11
N ASN A 207 -8.35 2.58 8.12
CA ASN A 207 -8.32 1.13 7.98
C ASN A 207 -8.00 0.50 9.34
N ILE A 208 -8.89 -0.32 9.85
CA ILE A 208 -8.70 -1.08 11.07
C ILE A 208 -8.09 -2.44 10.74
N HIS A 209 -7.16 -2.90 11.58
CA HIS A 209 -6.43 -4.13 11.29
C HIS A 209 -5.92 -4.85 12.55
N VAL A 210 -5.40 -6.05 12.35
CA VAL A 210 -4.79 -6.83 13.43
C VAL A 210 -3.39 -6.31 13.75
N GLY A 211 -2.57 -6.08 12.73
CA GLY A 211 -1.23 -5.50 12.84
C GLY A 211 -0.37 -6.14 13.93
N GLY A 212 0.55 -5.35 14.47
CA GLY A 212 1.33 -5.67 15.66
C GLY A 212 0.51 -5.50 16.96
N ARG A 213 -0.47 -4.60 16.95
CA ARG A 213 -1.37 -4.25 18.06
C ARG A 213 -2.80 -4.17 17.53
N MET A 214 -3.54 -5.25 17.66
CA MET A 214 -4.90 -5.36 17.12
C MET A 214 -5.77 -4.16 17.50
N THR A 215 -6.48 -3.58 16.52
CA THR A 215 -7.48 -2.54 16.75
C THR A 215 -8.51 -2.99 17.80
N ASN A 216 -8.73 -2.17 18.80
CA ASN A 216 -9.79 -2.39 19.77
C ASN A 216 -11.14 -1.93 19.21
N LEU A 217 -12.03 -2.88 18.95
CA LEU A 217 -13.33 -2.64 18.32
C LEU A 217 -14.38 -2.00 19.26
N GLU A 218 -14.07 -1.78 20.53
CA GLU A 218 -14.96 -1.07 21.44
C GLU A 218 -15.11 0.42 21.10
N TRP A 219 -14.10 0.98 20.44
CA TRP A 219 -14.04 2.40 20.05
C TRP A 219 -14.12 2.58 18.53
N HIS A 220 -15.15 1.98 17.93
CA HIS A 220 -15.38 2.13 16.50
C HIS A 220 -15.93 3.50 16.14
N ALA A 221 -15.28 4.15 15.16
CA ALA A 221 -15.66 5.44 14.60
C ALA A 221 -16.28 5.27 13.19
N PRO A 222 -17.58 4.97 13.06
CA PRO A 222 -18.19 4.58 11.78
C PRO A 222 -18.16 5.67 10.69
N LYS A 223 -17.89 6.93 11.07
CA LYS A 223 -17.76 8.03 10.12
C LYS A 223 -16.47 7.94 9.31
N ILE A 224 -15.39 7.51 9.92
CA ILE A 224 -14.04 7.47 9.33
C ILE A 224 -13.50 6.05 9.15
N GLU A 225 -13.79 5.10 10.03
CA GLU A 225 -13.36 3.69 9.91
C GLU A 225 -14.20 2.98 8.86
N LYS A 226 -13.79 3.12 7.61
CA LYS A 226 -14.48 2.58 6.42
C LYS A 226 -13.85 1.33 5.87
N LEU A 227 -12.66 0.96 6.34
CA LEU A 227 -11.85 -0.13 5.81
C LEU A 227 -11.47 -1.08 6.95
N CYS A 228 -11.37 -2.38 6.62
CA CYS A 228 -10.93 -3.44 7.53
C CYS A 228 -10.00 -4.39 6.78
N GLU A 229 -8.78 -4.54 7.28
CA GLU A 229 -7.77 -5.38 6.66
C GLU A 229 -7.92 -6.84 7.04
N ILE A 230 -7.98 -7.71 6.03
CA ILE A 230 -8.04 -9.17 6.19
C ILE A 230 -6.66 -9.81 6.17
N HIS A 231 -5.68 -9.19 5.51
CA HIS A 231 -4.36 -9.77 5.31
C HIS A 231 -3.27 -8.71 5.29
N SER A 232 -2.16 -8.98 5.99
CA SER A 232 -0.92 -8.21 5.95
C SER A 232 0.29 -9.12 6.17
N THR A 233 1.48 -8.52 6.42
CA THR A 233 2.68 -9.28 6.81
C THR A 233 2.47 -10.12 8.08
N HIS A 234 1.51 -9.75 8.93
CA HIS A 234 1.15 -10.49 10.16
C HIS A 234 0.33 -11.76 9.91
N GLY A 235 -0.15 -11.95 8.68
CA GLY A 235 -0.95 -13.10 8.29
C GLY A 235 -2.38 -12.74 7.87
N THR A 236 -3.19 -13.77 7.67
CA THR A 236 -4.59 -13.63 7.29
C THR A 236 -5.49 -13.71 8.53
N SER A 237 -6.33 -12.69 8.72
CA SER A 237 -7.15 -12.48 9.92
C SER A 237 -8.65 -12.48 9.59
N GLU A 238 -9.15 -13.54 8.93
CA GLU A 238 -10.57 -13.69 8.60
C GLU A 238 -11.47 -13.59 9.83
N TRP A 239 -11.02 -14.11 10.97
CA TRP A 239 -11.73 -14.04 12.23
C TRP A 239 -11.99 -12.59 12.70
N PHE A 240 -11.04 -11.66 12.45
CA PHE A 240 -11.17 -10.26 12.78
C PHE A 240 -12.23 -9.59 11.90
N VAL A 241 -12.19 -9.83 10.60
CA VAL A 241 -13.22 -9.34 9.67
C VAL A 241 -14.59 -9.89 10.05
N HIS A 242 -14.67 -11.18 10.43
CA HIS A 242 -15.92 -11.78 10.88
C HIS A 242 -16.46 -11.10 12.16
N ASP A 243 -15.59 -10.78 13.14
CA ASP A 243 -16.01 -10.07 14.35
C ASP A 243 -16.53 -8.65 14.02
N VAL A 244 -15.80 -7.91 13.17
CA VAL A 244 -16.19 -6.57 12.69
C VAL A 244 -17.58 -6.60 12.04
N LEU A 245 -17.81 -7.53 11.10
CA LEU A 245 -19.10 -7.66 10.42
C LEU A 245 -20.21 -8.14 11.35
N SER A 246 -19.92 -9.03 12.30
CA SER A 246 -20.87 -9.54 13.28
C SER A 246 -21.34 -8.46 14.26
N ARG A 247 -20.54 -7.44 14.50
CA ARG A 247 -20.91 -6.24 15.27
C ARG A 247 -21.78 -5.26 14.44
N GLY A 248 -22.03 -5.57 13.16
CA GLY A 248 -22.82 -4.73 12.26
C GLY A 248 -22.05 -3.55 11.68
N TYR A 249 -20.72 -3.53 11.78
CA TYR A 249 -19.90 -2.46 11.19
C TYR A 249 -19.93 -2.57 9.68
N ARG A 250 -19.97 -1.42 8.99
CA ARG A 250 -20.02 -1.32 7.52
C ARG A 250 -18.67 -0.85 7.01
N VAL A 251 -17.85 -1.81 6.57
CA VAL A 251 -16.47 -1.59 6.12
C VAL A 251 -16.24 -2.25 4.76
N GLY A 252 -15.35 -1.65 3.95
CA GLY A 252 -14.72 -2.33 2.83
C GLY A 252 -13.59 -3.22 3.32
N ILE A 253 -13.36 -4.35 2.65
CA ILE A 253 -12.29 -5.28 3.02
C ILE A 253 -11.06 -4.93 2.20
N THR A 254 -9.92 -4.78 2.86
CA THR A 254 -8.61 -4.51 2.26
C THR A 254 -7.63 -5.65 2.55
N ALA A 255 -6.54 -5.65 1.81
CA ALA A 255 -5.34 -6.42 2.12
C ALA A 255 -4.13 -5.52 1.82
N GLY A 256 -3.15 -5.52 2.70
CA GLY A 256 -1.95 -4.69 2.59
C GLY A 256 -0.67 -5.50 2.65
N THR A 257 0.43 -4.88 2.24
CA THR A 257 1.75 -5.47 2.39
C THR A 257 2.23 -5.40 3.83
N ASP A 258 2.01 -4.30 4.51
CA ASP A 258 2.49 -4.04 5.87
C ASP A 258 3.96 -4.45 6.03
N GLY A 259 4.77 -4.08 5.05
CA GLY A 259 6.18 -4.49 4.97
C GLY A 259 7.10 -3.48 5.66
N VAL A 260 8.34 -3.90 5.89
CA VAL A 260 9.40 -3.06 6.48
C VAL A 260 10.62 -2.90 5.54
N MET A 261 10.42 -3.12 4.25
CA MET A 261 11.48 -3.12 3.24
C MET A 261 11.17 -2.23 2.04
N GLY A 262 10.27 -1.26 2.18
CA GLY A 262 9.96 -0.33 1.10
C GLY A 262 9.41 -0.96 -0.18
N ARG A 263 8.59 -2.02 -0.09
CA ARG A 263 8.11 -2.78 -1.26
C ARG A 263 6.59 -2.96 -1.27
N PRO A 264 5.83 -1.89 -1.58
CA PRO A 264 4.39 -1.96 -1.71
C PRO A 264 3.92 -3.02 -2.71
N GLY A 265 2.86 -3.74 -2.39
CA GLY A 265 2.31 -4.79 -3.26
C GLY A 265 3.16 -6.06 -3.37
N ALA A 266 4.29 -6.17 -2.68
CA ALA A 266 5.15 -7.36 -2.74
C ALA A 266 4.68 -8.52 -1.86
N CYS A 267 3.68 -8.28 -1.00
CA CYS A 267 3.10 -9.32 -0.15
C CYS A 267 1.95 -10.01 -0.88
N HIS A 268 2.02 -11.30 -1.02
CA HIS A 268 0.91 -12.12 -1.54
C HIS A 268 0.77 -13.41 -0.73
N PRO A 269 -0.43 -14.04 -0.71
CA PRO A 269 -0.65 -15.28 -0.01
C PRO A 269 0.37 -16.35 -0.42
N GLY A 270 0.98 -17.00 0.57
CA GLY A 270 1.99 -18.03 0.34
C GLY A 270 3.43 -17.54 0.18
N ARG A 271 3.66 -16.23 0.07
CA ARG A 271 5.01 -15.66 0.12
C ARG A 271 5.44 -15.47 1.56
N ARG A 272 6.58 -16.03 1.93
CA ARG A 272 7.21 -15.70 3.21
C ARG A 272 7.84 -14.31 3.09
N LEU A 273 7.31 -13.37 3.83
CA LEU A 273 7.90 -12.05 3.93
C LEU A 273 9.16 -12.05 4.77
N ILE A 274 9.97 -11.03 4.59
CA ILE A 274 11.27 -10.86 5.23
C ILE A 274 11.18 -10.91 6.76
N ARG A 275 10.05 -10.53 7.35
CA ARG A 275 9.79 -10.69 8.78
C ARG A 275 9.92 -12.14 9.26
N ASN A 276 9.54 -13.10 8.42
CA ASN A 276 9.66 -14.53 8.73
C ASN A 276 11.10 -15.06 8.58
N LEU A 277 12.00 -14.32 7.93
CA LEU A 277 13.42 -14.67 7.85
C LEU A 277 14.19 -14.34 9.15
N ARG A 278 13.62 -13.47 10.00
CA ARG A 278 14.19 -13.17 11.34
C ARG A 278 13.84 -14.22 12.38
N ASN A 279 12.85 -15.05 12.13
CA ASN A 279 12.33 -16.10 13.02
C ASN A 279 12.60 -17.51 12.51
N GLY A 280 13.44 -17.62 11.49
CA GLY A 280 13.84 -18.90 10.88
C GLY A 280 15.17 -19.42 11.39
#